data_22c1032d18927b4c8f2979407fcb29b1
#
_entry.id   22c1032d18927b4c8f2979407fcb29b1
#
_cell.length_a   1.000
_cell.length_b   1.000
_cell.length_c   1.000
_cell.angle_alpha   90.00
_cell.angle_beta   90.00
_cell.angle_gamma   90.00
#
_symmetry.space_group_name_H-M   'P 1'
#
loop_
_entity.id
_entity.type
_entity.pdbx_description
1 polymer ?
#
loop_
_entity_poly.entity_id
_entity_poly.type
_entity_poly.pdbx_seq_one_letter_code
_entity_poly.pdbx_strand_id
1 'polypeptide(L)'
;IDSNNGCHQIVTLDLELVAKPMISINDSVPICEGKPITVAAGIGADSYLWSTGATSQSIVISDEGEFSVTAIKNYGIISCSSTKNFSVKNSQTATIKNVEIKDWTTNENQIIVYTTESGDFEYSINGTNFQDSNEFYNLSSGDYTVTVRDKYGCGTAIEEVYILMYPKFFTPNQDGYNDTWSIKNSEKENLVTKIFDRYGKLITILQPNQSWDGTLNGKKLPSTDYWFVVTRANGKEYKGHFSLKR
;
A
#
# COMPACT_ATOMS: atom_id res chain seq x y z
N ILE A 1 25.19 63.92 18.52
CA ILE A 1 25.91 64.55 19.66
C ILE A 1 26.46 65.84 19.12
N ASP A 2 25.85 66.95 19.48
CA ASP A 2 26.31 68.23 19.11
C ASP A 2 27.25 68.72 20.18
N SER A 3 28.54 68.83 19.88
CA SER A 3 29.62 69.07 20.84
C SER A 3 29.85 70.55 21.18
N ASN A 4 29.02 71.46 20.72
CA ASN A 4 29.28 72.91 20.82
C ASN A 4 28.64 73.71 21.94
N ASN A 5 27.77 73.06 22.82
CA ASN A 5 27.10 73.85 23.88
C ASN A 5 26.96 73.16 25.24
N GLY A 6 27.69 72.13 25.51
CA GLY A 6 27.70 71.50 26.86
C GLY A 6 26.36 70.90 27.36
N CYS A 7 25.32 70.92 26.56
CA CYS A 7 24.04 70.25 26.85
C CYS A 7 23.99 68.92 26.15
N HIS A 8 24.01 67.85 26.89
CA HIS A 8 23.78 66.52 26.34
C HIS A 8 22.27 66.29 26.21
N GLN A 9 21.78 66.18 24.99
CA GLN A 9 20.44 65.70 24.70
C GLN A 9 20.43 64.18 24.65
N ILE A 10 19.75 63.56 25.57
CA ILE A 10 19.51 62.10 25.56
C ILE A 10 18.27 61.91 24.70
N VAL A 11 18.45 61.24 23.54
CA VAL A 11 17.31 60.75 22.73
C VAL A 11 17.14 59.30 23.07
N THR A 12 15.99 58.97 23.73
CA THR A 12 15.61 57.61 23.98
C THR A 12 14.75 57.13 22.83
N LEU A 13 15.21 56.07 22.15
CA LEU A 13 14.42 55.34 21.14
C LEU A 13 13.76 54.14 21.81
N ASP A 14 12.45 54.14 21.87
CA ASP A 14 11.67 53.01 22.34
C ASP A 14 11.29 52.18 21.10
N LEU A 15 11.76 50.93 21.05
CA LEU A 15 11.58 50.03 19.92
C LEU A 15 10.63 48.89 20.32
N GLU A 16 9.43 48.91 19.78
CA GLU A 16 8.47 47.81 19.95
C GLU A 16 8.58 46.85 18.76
N LEU A 17 8.84 45.57 19.05
CA LEU A 17 8.89 44.51 18.06
C LEU A 17 7.53 43.80 17.98
N VAL A 18 6.87 43.88 16.83
CA VAL A 18 5.58 43.24 16.59
C VAL A 18 5.75 42.00 15.68
N ALA A 19 5.00 40.93 15.97
CA ALA A 19 5.10 39.67 15.25
C ALA A 19 4.25 39.68 13.96
N LYS A 20 4.77 39.08 12.90
CA LYS A 20 4.00 38.82 11.69
C LYS A 20 2.95 37.71 11.96
N PRO A 21 1.77 37.76 11.32
CA PRO A 21 0.79 36.67 11.43
C PRO A 21 1.37 35.38 10.86
N MET A 22 1.10 34.25 11.53
CA MET A 22 1.53 32.93 11.09
C MET A 22 0.45 32.29 10.23
N ILE A 23 0.85 31.69 9.10
CA ILE A 23 -0.01 30.93 8.20
C ILE A 23 0.45 29.47 8.25
N SER A 24 -0.47 28.55 8.61
CA SER A 24 -0.20 27.14 8.80
C SER A 24 -0.86 26.31 7.68
N ILE A 25 -0.37 26.49 6.45
CA ILE A 25 -0.80 25.71 5.28
C ILE A 25 0.43 25.00 4.73
N ASN A 26 0.30 23.68 4.41
CA ASN A 26 1.35 22.92 3.76
C ASN A 26 1.60 23.44 2.33
N ASP A 27 2.80 23.23 1.80
CA ASP A 27 3.15 23.65 0.43
C ASP A 27 2.33 22.91 -0.63
N SER A 28 1.90 21.69 -0.33
CA SER A 28 0.99 20.91 -1.17
C SER A 28 -0.16 20.37 -0.32
N VAL A 29 -1.39 20.58 -0.80
CA VAL A 29 -2.63 20.14 -0.16
C VAL A 29 -3.35 19.19 -1.10
N PRO A 30 -3.62 17.96 -0.71
CA PRO A 30 -4.33 17.00 -1.57
C PRO A 30 -5.82 17.29 -1.59
N ILE A 31 -6.45 17.04 -2.74
CA ILE A 31 -7.89 17.05 -2.93
C ILE A 31 -8.32 15.74 -3.57
N CYS A 32 -9.31 15.06 -2.98
CA CYS A 32 -9.87 13.86 -3.58
C CYS A 32 -10.86 14.25 -4.67
N GLU A 33 -10.82 13.55 -5.78
CA GLU A 33 -11.71 13.81 -6.92
C GLU A 33 -13.18 13.91 -6.49
N GLY A 34 -13.83 15.00 -6.91
CA GLY A 34 -15.21 15.30 -6.57
C GLY A 34 -15.53 15.63 -5.11
N LYS A 35 -14.50 15.80 -4.24
CA LYS A 35 -14.69 16.14 -2.83
C LYS A 35 -14.00 17.45 -2.48
N PRO A 36 -14.73 18.58 -2.43
CA PRO A 36 -14.17 19.87 -2.03
C PRO A 36 -13.52 19.81 -0.65
N ILE A 37 -12.43 20.56 -0.48
CA ILE A 37 -11.71 20.68 0.79
C ILE A 37 -11.85 22.10 1.34
N THR A 38 -11.80 22.24 2.66
CA THR A 38 -11.72 23.54 3.33
C THR A 38 -10.29 23.79 3.76
N VAL A 39 -9.68 24.87 3.26
CA VAL A 39 -8.34 25.30 3.63
C VAL A 39 -8.45 26.54 4.51
N ALA A 40 -7.82 26.49 5.69
CA ALA A 40 -7.80 27.59 6.65
C ALA A 40 -6.40 28.21 6.78
N ALA A 41 -6.31 29.51 6.75
CA ALA A 41 -5.05 30.25 6.87
C ALA A 41 -4.44 30.25 8.29
N GLY A 42 -5.20 29.81 9.29
CA GLY A 42 -4.81 29.88 10.69
C GLY A 42 -5.54 30.98 11.45
N ILE A 43 -5.16 31.19 12.71
CA ILE A 43 -5.77 32.21 13.60
C ILE A 43 -4.78 33.32 13.89
N GLY A 44 -5.29 34.46 14.38
CA GLY A 44 -4.47 35.55 14.92
C GLY A 44 -4.20 36.71 13.95
N ALA A 45 -4.64 36.65 12.71
CA ALA A 45 -4.70 37.81 11.82
C ALA A 45 -6.06 38.53 11.93
N ASP A 46 -6.09 39.78 11.52
CA ASP A 46 -7.31 40.61 11.57
C ASP A 46 -8.05 40.57 10.21
N SER A 47 -7.32 40.28 9.13
CA SER A 47 -7.90 40.11 7.80
C SER A 47 -7.08 39.18 6.92
N TYR A 48 -7.73 38.63 5.90
CA TYR A 48 -7.15 37.70 4.94
C TYR A 48 -7.48 38.15 3.53
N LEU A 49 -6.62 37.83 2.57
CA LEU A 49 -6.87 37.98 1.14
C LEU A 49 -6.30 36.78 0.41
N TRP A 50 -7.20 36.00 -0.18
CA TRP A 50 -6.84 34.84 -0.99
C TRP A 50 -6.67 35.23 -2.47
N SER A 51 -5.90 34.43 -3.21
CA SER A 51 -5.78 34.59 -4.68
C SER A 51 -7.13 34.48 -5.41
N THR A 52 -8.11 33.86 -4.79
CA THR A 52 -9.50 33.77 -5.29
C THR A 52 -10.30 35.06 -5.08
N GLY A 53 -9.75 36.05 -4.36
CA GLY A 53 -10.44 37.27 -3.96
C GLY A 53 -11.24 37.14 -2.66
N ALA A 54 -11.30 35.95 -2.05
CA ALA A 54 -11.97 35.76 -0.76
C ALA A 54 -11.22 36.44 0.37
N THR A 55 -11.96 36.91 1.41
CA THR A 55 -11.42 37.59 2.59
C THR A 55 -11.69 36.85 3.90
N SER A 56 -12.33 35.70 3.82
CA SER A 56 -12.60 34.84 4.99
C SER A 56 -11.31 34.16 5.50
N GLN A 57 -11.35 33.72 6.75
CA GLN A 57 -10.23 32.96 7.36
C GLN A 57 -9.99 31.61 6.64
N SER A 58 -11.01 31.04 6.05
CA SER A 58 -10.93 29.79 5.29
C SER A 58 -11.69 29.90 3.97
N ILE A 59 -11.29 29.10 2.98
CA ILE A 59 -11.97 28.96 1.70
C ILE A 59 -12.23 27.50 1.38
N VAL A 60 -13.24 27.25 0.54
CA VAL A 60 -13.50 25.92 -0.04
C VAL A 60 -12.86 25.89 -1.42
N ILE A 61 -12.09 24.84 -1.71
CA ILE A 61 -11.43 24.58 -2.99
C ILE A 61 -11.99 23.29 -3.57
N SER A 62 -12.38 23.33 -4.83
CA SER A 62 -12.99 22.18 -5.53
C SER A 62 -12.07 21.60 -6.61
N ASP A 63 -11.08 22.35 -7.06
CA ASP A 63 -10.25 22.01 -8.20
C ASP A 63 -8.76 22.13 -7.83
N GLU A 64 -7.92 21.39 -8.54
CA GLU A 64 -6.46 21.56 -8.42
C GLU A 64 -6.00 22.91 -8.94
N GLY A 65 -4.88 23.40 -8.44
CA GLY A 65 -4.29 24.65 -8.87
C GLY A 65 -3.32 25.26 -7.87
N GLU A 66 -2.80 26.43 -8.24
CA GLU A 66 -1.92 27.23 -7.39
C GLU A 66 -2.72 28.32 -6.68
N PHE A 67 -2.55 28.41 -5.38
CA PHE A 67 -3.27 29.32 -4.52
C PHE A 67 -2.31 30.10 -3.63
N SER A 68 -2.76 31.26 -3.18
CA SER A 68 -2.07 32.00 -2.15
C SER A 68 -3.03 32.67 -1.18
N VAL A 69 -2.53 32.93 0.00
CA VAL A 69 -3.23 33.73 1.01
C VAL A 69 -2.27 34.72 1.66
N THR A 70 -2.70 35.96 1.80
CA THR A 70 -2.04 37.01 2.58
C THR A 70 -2.86 37.25 3.86
N ALA A 71 -2.22 37.07 5.01
CA ALA A 71 -2.79 37.38 6.33
C ALA A 71 -2.21 38.72 6.83
N ILE A 72 -3.06 39.57 7.41
CA ILE A 72 -2.69 40.93 7.86
C ILE A 72 -3.06 41.05 9.34
N LYS A 73 -2.12 41.58 10.13
CA LYS A 73 -2.30 41.91 11.56
C LYS A 73 -1.99 43.39 11.78
N ASN A 74 -2.90 44.10 12.39
CA ASN A 74 -2.81 45.52 12.71
C ASN A 74 -2.41 45.73 14.17
N TYR A 75 -1.43 46.59 14.39
CA TYR A 75 -0.92 47.01 15.69
C TYR A 75 -1.00 48.56 15.79
N GLY A 76 -2.23 49.08 15.79
CA GLY A 76 -2.48 50.51 15.77
C GLY A 76 -2.08 51.12 14.41
N ILE A 77 -1.00 51.88 14.37
CA ILE A 77 -0.50 52.56 13.14
C ILE A 77 0.37 51.66 12.29
N ILE A 78 0.79 50.48 12.79
CA ILE A 78 1.67 49.56 12.08
C ILE A 78 0.81 48.34 11.66
N SER A 79 1.03 47.91 10.42
CA SER A 79 0.43 46.70 9.88
C SER A 79 1.52 45.72 9.41
N CYS A 80 1.42 44.45 9.83
CA CYS A 80 2.31 43.38 9.41
C CYS A 80 1.54 42.37 8.58
N SER A 81 2.17 41.86 7.51
CA SER A 81 1.57 40.83 6.67
C SER A 81 2.51 39.65 6.44
N SER A 82 1.89 38.48 6.20
CA SER A 82 2.56 37.29 5.72
C SER A 82 1.79 36.73 4.54
N THR A 83 2.52 36.20 3.54
CA THR A 83 1.91 35.53 2.39
C THR A 83 2.42 34.10 2.31
N LYS A 84 1.51 33.16 2.07
CA LYS A 84 1.80 31.75 1.83
C LYS A 84 1.27 31.35 0.46
N ASN A 85 2.14 30.79 -0.39
CA ASN A 85 1.77 30.10 -1.62
C ASN A 85 1.70 28.60 -1.35
N PHE A 86 0.75 27.93 -1.98
CA PHE A 86 0.58 26.49 -1.89
C PHE A 86 -0.11 25.95 -3.14
N SER A 87 0.13 24.67 -3.45
CA SER A 87 -0.51 23.98 -4.55
C SER A 87 -1.61 23.04 -4.01
N VAL A 88 -2.74 22.95 -4.71
CA VAL A 88 -3.74 21.89 -4.51
C VAL A 88 -3.59 20.89 -5.63
N LYS A 89 -3.41 19.62 -5.29
CA LYS A 89 -3.19 18.52 -6.24
C LYS A 89 -4.25 17.46 -6.10
N ASN A 90 -4.77 17.00 -7.24
CA ASN A 90 -5.70 15.88 -7.25
C ASN A 90 -5.02 14.61 -6.74
N SER A 91 -5.74 13.89 -5.89
CA SER A 91 -5.43 12.54 -5.48
C SER A 91 -6.63 11.62 -5.75
N GLN A 92 -6.37 10.36 -5.99
CA GLN A 92 -7.39 9.41 -6.44
C GLN A 92 -7.50 8.22 -5.50
N THR A 93 -8.69 7.63 -5.46
CA THR A 93 -8.88 6.35 -4.78
C THR A 93 -8.13 5.26 -5.54
N ALA A 94 -7.31 4.50 -4.83
CA ALA A 94 -6.62 3.36 -5.42
C ALA A 94 -7.62 2.31 -5.91
N THR A 95 -7.38 1.74 -7.09
CA THR A 95 -8.13 0.60 -7.65
C THR A 95 -7.16 -0.48 -8.08
N ILE A 96 -7.28 -1.69 -7.52
CA ILE A 96 -6.45 -2.83 -7.92
C ILE A 96 -6.92 -3.31 -9.29
N LYS A 97 -6.02 -3.26 -10.28
CA LYS A 97 -6.26 -3.74 -11.64
C LYS A 97 -6.00 -5.24 -11.74
N ASN A 98 -4.94 -5.71 -11.13
CA ASN A 98 -4.48 -7.09 -11.16
C ASN A 98 -3.43 -7.33 -10.09
N VAL A 99 -3.41 -8.54 -9.55
CA VAL A 99 -2.33 -9.04 -8.69
C VAL A 99 -1.65 -10.22 -9.38
N GLU A 100 -0.36 -10.06 -9.70
CA GLU A 100 0.45 -11.14 -10.25
C GLU A 100 1.10 -11.90 -9.11
N ILE A 101 0.97 -13.22 -9.12
CA ILE A 101 1.53 -14.12 -8.10
C ILE A 101 2.53 -15.05 -8.78
N LYS A 102 3.77 -15.08 -8.27
CA LYS A 102 4.77 -16.10 -8.56
C LYS A 102 4.84 -17.03 -7.36
N ASP A 103 4.35 -18.24 -7.52
CA ASP A 103 4.18 -19.23 -6.46
C ASP A 103 4.96 -20.52 -6.72
N TRP A 104 4.65 -21.59 -5.96
CA TRP A 104 5.24 -22.94 -6.04
C TRP A 104 6.59 -23.10 -5.35
N THR A 105 7.09 -22.10 -4.66
CA THR A 105 8.33 -22.21 -3.86
C THR A 105 7.99 -22.23 -2.36
N THR A 106 8.97 -22.56 -1.52
CA THR A 106 8.77 -22.59 -0.08
C THR A 106 8.71 -21.17 0.51
N ASN A 107 9.62 -20.28 0.08
CA ASN A 107 9.80 -18.94 0.64
C ASN A 107 10.42 -17.94 -0.34
N GLU A 108 10.34 -18.21 -1.63
CA GLU A 108 10.86 -17.32 -2.70
C GLU A 108 9.73 -16.84 -3.60
N ASN A 109 8.50 -16.87 -3.09
CA ASN A 109 7.35 -16.43 -3.85
C ASN A 109 7.27 -14.91 -3.89
N GLN A 110 6.50 -14.38 -4.83
CA GLN A 110 6.38 -12.96 -5.08
C GLN A 110 4.93 -12.57 -5.33
N ILE A 111 4.54 -11.40 -4.82
CA ILE A 111 3.29 -10.72 -5.16
C ILE A 111 3.65 -9.37 -5.79
N ILE A 112 3.07 -9.06 -6.95
CA ILE A 112 3.18 -7.77 -7.63
C ILE A 112 1.77 -7.21 -7.83
N VAL A 113 1.54 -5.99 -7.34
CA VAL A 113 0.23 -5.34 -7.37
C VAL A 113 0.23 -4.28 -8.47
N TYR A 114 -0.76 -4.32 -9.36
CA TYR A 114 -0.95 -3.32 -10.39
C TYR A 114 -2.23 -2.54 -10.12
N THR A 115 -2.13 -1.21 -10.18
CA THR A 115 -3.28 -0.30 -10.06
C THR A 115 -3.76 0.16 -11.44
N THR A 116 -5.01 0.58 -11.54
CA THR A 116 -5.59 1.12 -12.78
C THR A 116 -5.09 2.53 -13.03
N GLU A 117 -5.10 3.35 -11.98
CA GLU A 117 -4.70 4.75 -12.01
C GLU A 117 -3.25 4.91 -11.52
N SER A 118 -2.62 6.03 -11.92
CA SER A 118 -1.38 6.50 -11.33
C SER A 118 -1.70 7.41 -10.14
N GLY A 119 -1.01 7.23 -9.03
CA GLY A 119 -1.22 8.02 -7.81
C GLY A 119 -0.05 7.85 -6.84
N ASP A 120 -0.07 8.59 -5.74
CA ASP A 120 0.89 8.41 -4.65
C ASP A 120 0.34 7.37 -3.68
N PHE A 121 0.49 6.10 -4.08
CA PHE A 121 -0.04 4.97 -3.36
C PHE A 121 1.03 4.30 -2.47
N GLU A 122 0.55 3.63 -1.45
CA GLU A 122 1.34 2.69 -0.66
C GLU A 122 0.63 1.35 -0.57
N TYR A 123 1.43 0.29 -0.44
CA TYR A 123 1.01 -1.08 -0.62
C TYR A 123 1.30 -1.90 0.63
N SER A 124 0.42 -2.84 0.96
CA SER A 124 0.57 -3.79 2.05
C SER A 124 0.06 -5.16 1.64
N ILE A 125 0.61 -6.24 2.23
CA ILE A 125 0.10 -7.61 2.09
C ILE A 125 -0.45 -8.19 3.40
N ASN A 126 -0.55 -7.37 4.44
CA ASN A 126 -1.08 -7.75 5.75
C ASN A 126 -2.00 -6.68 6.36
N GLY A 127 -2.29 -5.60 5.63
CA GLY A 127 -3.14 -4.49 6.05
C GLY A 127 -2.55 -3.55 7.12
N THR A 128 -1.31 -3.81 7.59
CA THR A 128 -0.69 -3.04 8.68
C THR A 128 0.64 -2.39 8.29
N ASN A 129 1.51 -3.13 7.62
CA ASN A 129 2.82 -2.64 7.19
C ASN A 129 2.75 -2.19 5.74
N PHE A 130 2.91 -0.90 5.50
CA PHE A 130 2.85 -0.29 4.19
C PHE A 130 4.23 0.09 3.66
N GLN A 131 4.40 -0.01 2.34
CA GLN A 131 5.60 0.38 1.59
C GLN A 131 5.23 1.07 0.27
N ASP A 132 6.16 1.85 -0.30
CA ASP A 132 5.97 2.52 -1.59
C ASP A 132 6.06 1.57 -2.79
N SER A 133 6.84 0.50 -2.65
CA SER A 133 6.97 -0.52 -3.69
C SER A 133 5.70 -1.36 -3.78
N ASN A 134 5.23 -1.60 -4.99
CA ASN A 134 4.13 -2.51 -5.30
C ASN A 134 4.55 -3.99 -5.39
N GLU A 135 5.82 -4.31 -5.10
CA GLU A 135 6.41 -5.65 -5.20
C GLU A 135 6.80 -6.19 -3.83
N PHE A 136 6.42 -7.43 -3.56
CA PHE A 136 6.71 -8.16 -2.33
C PHE A 136 7.43 -9.45 -2.67
N TYR A 137 8.56 -9.70 -2.02
CA TYR A 137 9.47 -10.82 -2.31
C TYR A 137 9.63 -11.74 -1.10
N ASN A 138 10.20 -12.93 -1.34
CA ASN A 138 10.55 -13.91 -0.31
C ASN A 138 9.37 -14.31 0.57
N LEU A 139 8.20 -14.47 -0.07
CA LEU A 139 6.97 -14.80 0.62
C LEU A 139 6.83 -16.31 0.82
N SER A 140 6.33 -16.70 1.98
CA SER A 140 5.91 -18.07 2.26
C SER A 140 4.58 -18.39 1.57
N SER A 141 4.23 -19.66 1.46
CA SER A 141 2.88 -20.04 1.05
C SER A 141 1.86 -19.65 2.13
N GLY A 142 0.67 -19.25 1.72
CA GLY A 142 -0.39 -18.83 2.63
C GLY A 142 -1.34 -17.82 2.01
N ASP A 143 -2.26 -17.32 2.83
CA ASP A 143 -3.20 -16.27 2.47
C ASP A 143 -2.60 -14.90 2.78
N TYR A 144 -2.88 -13.93 1.91
CA TYR A 144 -2.43 -12.55 2.02
C TYR A 144 -3.57 -11.59 1.71
N THR A 145 -3.65 -10.52 2.49
CA THR A 145 -4.58 -9.41 2.26
C THR A 145 -3.81 -8.27 1.60
N VAL A 146 -3.89 -8.20 0.28
CA VAL A 146 -3.33 -7.07 -0.49
C VAL A 146 -4.16 -5.84 -0.23
N THR A 147 -3.52 -4.77 0.23
CA THR A 147 -4.14 -3.47 0.48
C THR A 147 -3.35 -2.40 -0.26
N VAL A 148 -4.04 -1.60 -1.04
CA VAL A 148 -3.49 -0.40 -1.69
C VAL A 148 -4.26 0.78 -1.16
N ARG A 149 -3.57 1.79 -0.63
CA ARG A 149 -4.21 3.02 -0.19
C ARG A 149 -3.51 4.26 -0.76
N ASP A 150 -4.30 5.27 -0.99
CA ASP A 150 -3.79 6.59 -1.29
C ASP A 150 -3.18 7.22 -0.03
N LYS A 151 -1.96 7.76 -0.13
CA LYS A 151 -1.25 8.37 1.01
C LYS A 151 -1.95 9.60 1.58
N TYR A 152 -2.78 10.23 0.77
CA TYR A 152 -3.56 11.40 1.16
C TYR A 152 -4.96 11.06 1.68
N GLY A 153 -5.31 9.77 1.77
CA GLY A 153 -6.55 9.31 2.39
C GLY A 153 -7.76 9.36 1.48
N CYS A 154 -7.60 9.46 0.16
CA CYS A 154 -8.71 9.49 -0.79
C CYS A 154 -9.42 8.15 -0.95
N GLY A 155 -8.76 7.04 -0.60
CA GLY A 155 -9.40 5.74 -0.57
C GLY A 155 -8.42 4.57 -0.48
N THR A 156 -9.01 3.38 -0.30
CA THR A 156 -8.28 2.12 -0.12
C THR A 156 -8.97 1.04 -0.95
N ALA A 157 -8.18 0.19 -1.61
CA ALA A 157 -8.63 -1.03 -2.26
C ALA A 157 -8.03 -2.25 -1.55
N ILE A 158 -8.80 -3.33 -1.46
CA ILE A 158 -8.38 -4.57 -0.79
C ILE A 158 -8.71 -5.75 -1.71
N GLU A 159 -7.77 -6.71 -1.79
CA GLU A 159 -7.94 -7.97 -2.50
C GLU A 159 -7.29 -9.11 -1.71
N GLU A 160 -8.03 -10.20 -1.53
CA GLU A 160 -7.51 -11.42 -0.90
C GLU A 160 -6.84 -12.30 -1.95
N VAL A 161 -5.60 -12.67 -1.70
CA VAL A 161 -4.81 -13.54 -2.59
C VAL A 161 -4.17 -14.67 -1.80
N TYR A 162 -3.74 -15.71 -2.49
CA TYR A 162 -3.09 -16.85 -1.86
C TYR A 162 -1.92 -17.36 -2.70
N ILE A 163 -0.90 -17.87 -2.01
CA ILE A 163 0.30 -18.45 -2.62
C ILE A 163 0.22 -19.95 -2.47
N LEU A 164 0.24 -20.65 -3.61
CA LEU A 164 0.24 -22.10 -3.68
C LEU A 164 1.63 -22.67 -3.40
N MET A 165 1.66 -23.86 -2.79
CA MET A 165 2.89 -24.61 -2.53
C MET A 165 2.62 -26.10 -2.48
N TYR A 166 3.60 -26.90 -2.79
CA TYR A 166 3.56 -28.35 -2.58
C TYR A 166 4.81 -28.85 -1.85
N PRO A 167 4.65 -29.86 -0.96
CA PRO A 167 5.80 -30.49 -0.32
C PRO A 167 6.70 -31.21 -1.34
N LYS A 168 8.00 -31.02 -1.25
CA LYS A 168 8.98 -31.66 -2.13
C LYS A 168 9.12 -33.18 -1.86
N PHE A 169 8.70 -33.63 -0.70
CA PHE A 169 8.61 -35.03 -0.33
C PHE A 169 7.55 -35.27 0.74
N PHE A 170 7.17 -36.52 0.94
CA PHE A 170 6.36 -36.98 2.05
C PHE A 170 6.79 -38.36 2.51
N THR A 171 6.45 -38.72 3.75
CA THR A 171 6.93 -39.93 4.45
C THR A 171 5.78 -40.64 5.11
N PRO A 172 5.01 -41.53 4.39
CA PRO A 172 3.84 -42.17 4.95
C PRO A 172 4.20 -43.31 5.92
N ASN A 173 4.70 -42.96 7.11
CA ASN A 173 5.15 -43.84 8.17
C ASN A 173 4.17 -43.88 9.37
N GLN A 174 3.10 -43.05 9.34
CA GLN A 174 2.07 -42.93 10.36
C GLN A 174 2.57 -42.28 11.68
N ASP A 175 3.58 -41.43 11.59
CA ASP A 175 4.06 -40.64 12.75
C ASP A 175 3.31 -39.31 12.93
N GLY A 176 2.40 -38.98 12.03
CA GLY A 176 1.60 -37.76 12.03
C GLY A 176 2.28 -36.57 11.28
N TYR A 177 3.49 -36.76 10.74
CA TYR A 177 4.21 -35.73 10.01
C TYR A 177 4.47 -36.13 8.56
N ASN A 178 4.02 -35.30 7.62
CA ASN A 178 4.17 -35.51 6.17
C ASN A 178 3.72 -36.92 5.70
N ASP A 179 2.74 -37.52 6.36
CA ASP A 179 2.20 -38.84 6.01
C ASP A 179 1.45 -38.85 4.67
N THR A 180 1.00 -37.68 4.23
CA THR A 180 0.26 -37.51 2.98
C THR A 180 0.81 -36.35 2.18
N TRP A 181 0.59 -36.36 0.87
CA TRP A 181 0.96 -35.31 -0.04
C TRP A 181 -0.26 -34.64 -0.67
N SER A 182 -0.26 -33.31 -0.69
CA SER A 182 -1.25 -32.47 -1.39
C SER A 182 -0.65 -31.12 -1.73
N ILE A 183 -1.26 -30.43 -2.69
CA ILE A 183 -1.00 -29.01 -2.92
C ILE A 183 -1.68 -28.23 -1.79
N LYS A 184 -0.95 -27.34 -1.14
CA LYS A 184 -1.48 -26.44 -0.10
C LYS A 184 -2.33 -25.35 -0.75
N ASN A 185 -3.44 -24.99 -0.11
CA ASN A 185 -4.44 -24.01 -0.58
C ASN A 185 -5.12 -24.40 -1.91
N SER A 186 -5.12 -25.68 -2.27
CA SER A 186 -5.76 -26.18 -3.51
C SER A 186 -7.26 -25.89 -3.58
N GLU A 187 -7.92 -25.75 -2.43
CA GLU A 187 -9.35 -25.42 -2.30
C GLU A 187 -9.68 -24.00 -2.77
N LYS A 188 -8.73 -23.08 -2.70
CA LYS A 188 -8.94 -21.67 -3.09
C LYS A 188 -9.28 -21.52 -4.58
N GLU A 189 -8.74 -22.39 -5.43
CA GLU A 189 -9.04 -22.42 -6.87
C GLU A 189 -9.81 -23.69 -7.30
N ASN A 190 -10.27 -24.51 -6.38
CA ASN A 190 -10.84 -25.85 -6.70
C ASN A 190 -9.91 -26.70 -7.58
N LEU A 191 -8.62 -26.71 -7.24
CA LEU A 191 -7.59 -27.37 -8.05
C LEU A 191 -7.74 -28.88 -8.03
N VAL A 192 -7.82 -29.46 -9.22
CA VAL A 192 -7.75 -30.91 -9.42
C VAL A 192 -6.34 -31.29 -9.80
N THR A 193 -5.69 -32.13 -8.98
CA THR A 193 -4.31 -32.56 -9.17
C THR A 193 -4.21 -33.98 -9.67
N LYS A 194 -3.57 -34.19 -10.81
CA LYS A 194 -3.28 -35.51 -11.37
C LYS A 194 -1.86 -35.93 -10.99
N ILE A 195 -1.70 -37.11 -10.40
CA ILE A 195 -0.41 -37.68 -9.99
C ILE A 195 -0.03 -38.83 -10.93
N PHE A 196 1.24 -38.85 -11.36
CA PHE A 196 1.80 -39.81 -12.31
C PHE A 196 3.05 -40.47 -11.74
N ASP A 197 3.34 -41.69 -12.19
CA ASP A 197 4.62 -42.34 -11.95
C ASP A 197 5.70 -41.82 -12.95
N ARG A 198 6.92 -42.31 -12.79
CA ARG A 198 8.07 -41.96 -13.66
C ARG A 198 7.90 -42.31 -15.14
N TYR A 199 6.93 -43.16 -15.46
CA TYR A 199 6.65 -43.60 -16.83
C TYR A 199 5.47 -42.83 -17.44
N GLY A 200 4.90 -41.86 -16.71
CA GLY A 200 3.74 -41.09 -17.15
C GLY A 200 2.41 -41.81 -16.98
N LYS A 201 2.35 -42.93 -16.23
CA LYS A 201 1.12 -43.59 -15.90
C LYS A 201 0.39 -42.84 -14.82
N LEU A 202 -0.89 -42.53 -15.04
CA LEU A 202 -1.75 -41.90 -14.04
C LEU A 202 -1.93 -42.85 -12.83
N ILE A 203 -1.60 -42.34 -11.64
CA ILE A 203 -1.72 -43.05 -10.38
C ILE A 203 -3.04 -42.69 -9.69
N THR A 204 -3.31 -41.40 -9.53
CA THR A 204 -4.52 -40.91 -8.88
C THR A 204 -4.86 -39.49 -9.29
N ILE A 205 -6.10 -39.09 -9.02
CA ILE A 205 -6.59 -37.72 -9.19
C ILE A 205 -7.08 -37.27 -7.81
N LEU A 206 -6.50 -36.17 -7.31
CA LEU A 206 -6.91 -35.52 -6.06
C LEU A 206 -7.89 -34.42 -6.36
N GLN A 207 -9.03 -34.44 -5.72
CA GLN A 207 -9.94 -33.30 -5.67
C GLN A 207 -9.42 -32.24 -4.70
N PRO A 208 -9.94 -31.00 -4.70
CA PRO A 208 -9.60 -30.00 -3.71
C PRO A 208 -9.72 -30.56 -2.29
N ASN A 209 -8.76 -30.22 -1.42
CA ASN A 209 -8.65 -30.74 -0.03
C ASN A 209 -8.36 -32.24 0.12
N GLN A 210 -8.16 -32.96 -0.95
CA GLN A 210 -7.71 -34.36 -0.88
C GLN A 210 -6.19 -34.45 -0.82
N SER A 211 -5.72 -35.50 -0.16
CA SER A 211 -4.30 -35.84 -0.07
C SER A 211 -4.06 -37.30 -0.47
N TRP A 212 -2.83 -37.57 -0.93
CA TRP A 212 -2.40 -38.92 -1.33
C TRP A 212 -1.46 -39.51 -0.28
N ASP A 213 -1.75 -40.77 0.12
CA ASP A 213 -1.00 -41.54 1.13
C ASP A 213 0.12 -42.42 0.53
N GLY A 214 0.40 -42.33 -0.77
CA GLY A 214 1.40 -43.15 -1.44
C GLY A 214 0.94 -44.56 -1.76
N THR A 215 -0.37 -44.80 -1.82
CA THR A 215 -0.91 -46.11 -2.24
C THR A 215 -1.66 -46.05 -3.57
N LEU A 216 -1.82 -47.19 -4.22
CA LEU A 216 -2.71 -47.40 -5.37
C LEU A 216 -3.50 -48.68 -5.12
N ASN A 217 -4.84 -48.59 -5.05
CA ASN A 217 -5.73 -49.73 -4.75
C ASN A 217 -5.31 -50.44 -3.45
N GLY A 218 -4.94 -49.70 -2.41
CA GLY A 218 -4.53 -50.23 -1.09
C GLY A 218 -3.10 -50.83 -1.07
N LYS A 219 -2.39 -50.85 -2.17
CA LYS A 219 -0.99 -51.32 -2.23
C LYS A 219 -0.02 -50.17 -2.15
N LYS A 220 1.00 -50.27 -1.27
CA LYS A 220 2.05 -49.32 -1.13
C LYS A 220 2.87 -49.20 -2.42
N LEU A 221 3.06 -48.01 -2.93
CA LEU A 221 3.90 -47.74 -4.08
C LEU A 221 5.39 -47.54 -3.67
N PRO A 222 6.34 -47.73 -4.59
CA PRO A 222 7.77 -47.62 -4.30
C PRO A 222 8.21 -46.21 -3.83
N SER A 223 9.25 -46.16 -3.00
CA SER A 223 9.96 -44.94 -2.69
C SER A 223 10.70 -44.46 -3.94
N THR A 224 10.21 -43.41 -4.57
CA THR A 224 10.72 -42.80 -5.80
C THR A 224 10.06 -41.45 -6.00
N ASP A 225 10.45 -40.77 -7.09
CA ASP A 225 9.78 -39.54 -7.51
C ASP A 225 8.48 -39.84 -8.25
N TYR A 226 7.52 -38.95 -8.02
CA TYR A 226 6.21 -38.89 -8.67
C TYR A 226 6.04 -37.49 -9.27
N TRP A 227 5.31 -37.40 -10.36
CA TRP A 227 5.01 -36.15 -11.05
C TRP A 227 3.56 -35.77 -10.86
N PHE A 228 3.29 -34.48 -10.88
CA PHE A 228 1.93 -34.00 -10.87
C PHE A 228 1.68 -32.94 -11.92
N VAL A 229 0.43 -32.83 -12.32
CA VAL A 229 -0.08 -31.76 -13.18
C VAL A 229 -1.32 -31.19 -12.50
N VAL A 230 -1.39 -29.90 -12.41
CA VAL A 230 -2.55 -29.14 -11.94
C VAL A 230 -2.91 -28.07 -12.94
N THR A 231 -4.20 -27.86 -13.17
CA THR A 231 -4.72 -26.78 -14.01
C THR A 231 -5.36 -25.74 -13.12
N ARG A 232 -4.91 -24.49 -13.24
CA ARG A 232 -5.44 -23.34 -12.50
C ARG A 232 -6.75 -22.81 -13.11
N ALA A 233 -7.50 -21.98 -12.38
CA ALA A 233 -8.75 -21.38 -12.84
C ALA A 233 -8.59 -20.56 -14.11
N ASN A 234 -7.41 -19.96 -14.34
CA ASN A 234 -7.07 -19.22 -15.56
C ASN A 234 -6.64 -20.11 -16.76
N GLY A 235 -6.76 -21.43 -16.62
CA GLY A 235 -6.37 -22.42 -17.64
C GLY A 235 -4.87 -22.73 -17.74
N LYS A 236 -4.02 -22.06 -16.96
CA LYS A 236 -2.58 -22.36 -16.94
C LYS A 236 -2.32 -23.67 -16.22
N GLU A 237 -1.47 -24.51 -16.80
CA GLU A 237 -1.00 -25.74 -16.17
C GLU A 237 0.32 -25.50 -15.43
N TYR A 238 0.42 -26.07 -14.23
CA TYR A 238 1.67 -26.22 -13.53
C TYR A 238 2.03 -27.71 -13.40
N LYS A 239 3.31 -28.02 -13.60
CA LYS A 239 3.86 -29.38 -13.53
C LYS A 239 5.04 -29.38 -12.56
N GLY A 240 5.07 -30.36 -11.69
CA GLY A 240 6.15 -30.51 -10.72
C GLY A 240 6.39 -31.97 -10.39
N HIS A 241 7.36 -32.22 -9.54
CA HIS A 241 7.64 -33.55 -9.00
C HIS A 241 7.90 -33.49 -7.49
N PHE A 242 7.70 -34.58 -6.83
CA PHE A 242 7.94 -34.77 -5.41
C PHE A 242 8.35 -36.22 -5.13
N SER A 243 9.02 -36.44 -4.00
CA SER A 243 9.52 -37.76 -3.62
C SER A 243 8.63 -38.43 -2.56
N LEU A 244 8.26 -39.69 -2.77
CA LEU A 244 7.77 -40.55 -1.71
C LEU A 244 8.97 -41.25 -1.07
N LYS A 245 9.12 -41.12 0.25
CA LYS A 245 10.17 -41.76 1.06
C LYS A 245 9.54 -42.66 2.12
N ARG A 246 10.08 -43.87 2.28
CA ARG A 246 9.70 -44.81 3.33
C ARG A 246 10.92 -45.39 4.00
#